data_9a37ce47bb47220938d7b6a4bd965e6c
#
_entry.id   9a37ce47bb47220938d7b6a4bd965e6c
#
_cell.length_a   1.000
_cell.length_b   1.000
_cell.length_c   1.000
_cell.angle_alpha   90.00
_cell.angle_beta   90.00
_cell.angle_gamma   90.00
#
_symmetry.space_group_name_H-M   'P 1'
#
loop_
_entity.id
_entity.type
_entity.pdbx_description
1 polymer ?
#
loop_
_entity_poly.entity_id
_entity_poly.type
_entity_poly.pdbx_seq_one_letter_code
_entity_poly.pdbx_strand_id
1 'polypeptide(L)'
;MKDLTNSKEFIGRHIGPSDEHIKTMLSYLHVKSLEELIQKIVPDKILEKEELKLDDAISEDKALKLLKQIVQKNKIYKNYLGAGYYGTITPNVILRNILENPGWYTAYTPYQPEVAQGRLEMLLNFQQMIIDLTKMDIANASLLDEGTAAAEAVGLCQRINPDNLNKIFISNKCNIQTIDVVKTRAEPFGLEIIVGDNDEDLTKLDNLLCAIVQYPDSLGSIYNLKEIIDIIHNKKGKAIVDMTVDDIFA
;
A
#
# COMPACT_ATOMS: atom_id res chain seq x y z
N MET A 1 47.44 -9.36 11.25
CA MET A 1 46.02 -9.12 11.59
C MET A 1 45.28 -8.96 10.28
N LYS A 2 44.26 -9.78 10.01
CA LYS A 2 43.35 -9.51 8.90
C LYS A 2 42.73 -8.16 9.18
N ASP A 3 42.67 -7.32 8.15
CA ASP A 3 42.07 -5.98 8.27
C ASP A 3 40.63 -6.11 8.72
N LEU A 4 40.35 -5.72 9.97
CA LEU A 4 39.04 -5.76 10.58
C LEU A 4 38.13 -4.61 10.09
N THR A 5 38.66 -3.76 9.18
CA THR A 5 37.95 -2.61 8.61
C THR A 5 37.46 -2.85 7.19
N ASN A 6 37.23 -4.13 6.80
CA ASN A 6 36.89 -4.50 5.45
C ASN A 6 35.53 -3.89 5.01
N SER A 7 35.58 -2.79 4.27
CA SER A 7 34.40 -2.13 3.68
C SER A 7 33.66 -3.02 2.64
N LYS A 8 34.26 -4.11 2.20
CA LYS A 8 33.68 -5.09 1.27
C LYS A 8 32.97 -6.26 1.96
N GLU A 9 32.86 -6.25 3.27
CA GLU A 9 32.23 -7.32 4.05
C GLU A 9 30.78 -7.59 3.63
N PHE A 10 30.01 -6.54 3.38
CA PHE A 10 28.63 -6.64 2.92
C PHE A 10 28.56 -7.31 1.53
N ILE A 11 29.41 -6.89 0.60
CA ILE A 11 29.46 -7.45 -0.76
C ILE A 11 29.71 -8.97 -0.71
N GLY A 12 30.70 -9.41 0.08
CA GLY A 12 31.03 -10.84 0.18
C GLY A 12 29.93 -11.72 0.76
N ARG A 13 28.96 -11.13 1.48
CA ARG A 13 27.83 -11.85 2.06
C ARG A 13 26.54 -11.76 1.24
N HIS A 14 26.40 -10.76 0.38
CA HIS A 14 25.12 -10.44 -0.29
C HIS A 14 25.19 -10.52 -1.81
N ILE A 15 26.35 -10.28 -2.42
CA ILE A 15 26.53 -10.40 -3.87
C ILE A 15 26.98 -11.82 -4.20
N GLY A 16 26.13 -12.58 -4.91
CA GLY A 16 26.31 -14.03 -5.11
C GLY A 16 27.57 -14.44 -5.87
N PRO A 17 27.83 -13.97 -7.12
CA PRO A 17 28.98 -14.44 -7.88
C PRO A 17 30.29 -13.81 -7.40
N SER A 18 31.32 -14.66 -7.19
CA SER A 18 32.69 -14.21 -7.03
C SER A 18 33.32 -13.87 -8.39
N ASP A 19 34.46 -13.16 -8.38
CA ASP A 19 35.22 -12.86 -9.61
C ASP A 19 35.56 -14.11 -10.42
N GLU A 20 35.81 -15.22 -9.75
CA GLU A 20 36.09 -16.51 -10.39
C GLU A 20 34.85 -17.09 -11.05
N HIS A 21 33.71 -17.01 -10.37
CA HIS A 21 32.39 -17.39 -10.94
C HIS A 21 32.06 -16.53 -12.17
N ILE A 22 32.28 -15.22 -12.08
CA ILE A 22 32.05 -14.30 -13.20
C ILE A 22 32.90 -14.70 -14.41
N LYS A 23 34.20 -14.95 -14.23
CA LYS A 23 35.09 -15.40 -15.31
C LYS A 23 34.64 -16.72 -15.94
N THR A 24 34.19 -17.67 -15.12
CA THR A 24 33.68 -18.96 -15.61
C THR A 24 32.42 -18.77 -16.45
N MET A 25 31.47 -17.95 -15.97
CA MET A 25 30.21 -17.64 -16.68
C MET A 25 30.49 -16.91 -18.01
N LEU A 26 31.37 -15.91 -18.00
CA LEU A 26 31.72 -15.16 -19.22
C LEU A 26 32.40 -16.07 -20.26
N SER A 27 33.28 -16.99 -19.80
CA SER A 27 33.92 -18.00 -20.68
C SER A 27 32.88 -18.91 -21.31
N TYR A 28 31.89 -19.37 -20.53
CA TYR A 28 30.79 -20.21 -21.05
C TYR A 28 29.96 -19.48 -22.09
N LEU A 29 29.68 -18.17 -21.86
CA LEU A 29 28.93 -17.33 -22.78
C LEU A 29 29.76 -16.82 -23.99
N HIS A 30 31.04 -17.16 -24.07
CA HIS A 30 31.98 -16.71 -25.11
C HIS A 30 32.06 -15.17 -25.22
N VAL A 31 32.03 -14.47 -24.08
CA VAL A 31 32.23 -13.02 -23.97
C VAL A 31 33.44 -12.71 -23.09
N LYS A 32 34.09 -11.57 -23.35
CA LYS A 32 35.38 -11.23 -22.69
C LYS A 32 35.19 -10.51 -21.37
N SER A 33 34.11 -9.77 -21.23
CA SER A 33 33.81 -8.97 -20.03
C SER A 33 32.28 -8.76 -19.82
N LEU A 34 31.94 -8.28 -18.63
CA LEU A 34 30.56 -7.88 -18.33
C LEU A 34 30.09 -6.74 -19.23
N GLU A 35 30.97 -5.79 -19.55
CA GLU A 35 30.66 -4.66 -20.44
C GLU A 35 30.31 -5.16 -21.84
N GLU A 36 31.06 -6.13 -22.39
CA GLU A 36 30.73 -6.75 -23.67
C GLU A 36 29.37 -7.47 -23.62
N LEU A 37 29.08 -8.15 -22.51
CA LEU A 37 27.80 -8.81 -22.31
C LEU A 37 26.66 -7.80 -22.27
N ILE A 38 26.81 -6.74 -21.50
CA ILE A 38 25.84 -5.66 -21.38
C ILE A 38 25.55 -5.02 -22.74
N GLN A 39 26.61 -4.68 -23.50
CA GLN A 39 26.47 -4.10 -24.84
C GLN A 39 25.74 -5.01 -25.83
N LYS A 40 25.82 -6.33 -25.66
CA LYS A 40 25.09 -7.29 -26.51
C LYS A 40 23.62 -7.43 -26.14
N ILE A 41 23.26 -7.16 -24.88
CA ILE A 41 21.92 -7.43 -24.35
C ILE A 41 21.08 -6.15 -24.26
N VAL A 42 21.69 -5.04 -23.81
CA VAL A 42 20.99 -3.79 -23.55
C VAL A 42 20.99 -2.92 -24.81
N PRO A 43 19.82 -2.51 -25.33
CA PRO A 43 19.74 -1.59 -26.47
C PRO A 43 20.46 -0.25 -26.19
N ASP A 44 21.19 0.25 -27.16
CA ASP A 44 21.96 1.52 -27.03
C ASP A 44 21.12 2.73 -26.56
N LYS A 45 19.82 2.74 -26.85
CA LYS A 45 18.91 3.82 -26.49
C LYS A 45 18.64 3.93 -24.99
N ILE A 46 18.82 2.86 -24.24
CA ILE A 46 18.55 2.76 -22.81
C ILE A 46 19.80 2.44 -22.01
N LEU A 47 20.94 2.21 -22.68
CA LEU A 47 22.22 1.95 -22.03
C LEU A 47 22.78 3.26 -21.48
N GLU A 48 22.83 3.38 -20.14
CA GLU A 48 23.57 4.46 -19.47
C GLU A 48 25.07 4.22 -19.64
N LYS A 49 25.77 5.22 -20.15
CA LYS A 49 27.20 5.16 -20.46
C LYS A 49 28.08 5.79 -19.38
N GLU A 50 27.48 6.60 -18.53
CA GLU A 50 28.20 7.23 -17.42
C GLU A 50 28.09 6.36 -16.16
N GLU A 51 29.18 6.23 -15.44
CA GLU A 51 29.14 5.59 -14.12
C GLU A 51 28.32 6.43 -13.13
N LEU A 52 27.58 5.74 -12.26
CA LEU A 52 26.84 6.41 -11.19
C LEU A 52 27.81 7.11 -10.25
N LYS A 53 27.58 8.41 -10.03
CA LYS A 53 28.35 9.23 -9.08
C LYS A 53 27.89 8.92 -7.66
N LEU A 54 28.42 7.85 -7.08
CA LEU A 54 28.12 7.41 -5.73
C LEU A 54 29.37 7.60 -4.84
N ASP A 55 29.12 7.86 -3.57
CA ASP A 55 30.16 7.86 -2.56
C ASP A 55 30.79 6.46 -2.39
N ASP A 56 31.97 6.39 -1.83
CA ASP A 56 32.64 5.15 -1.52
C ASP A 56 31.84 4.29 -0.52
N ALA A 57 31.95 2.97 -0.66
CA ALA A 57 31.32 2.03 0.25
C ALA A 57 31.79 2.25 1.69
N ILE A 58 30.84 2.21 2.62
CA ILE A 58 31.11 2.32 4.07
C ILE A 58 30.79 1.01 4.78
N SER A 59 31.39 0.79 5.95
CA SER A 59 31.06 -0.37 6.79
C SER A 59 29.64 -0.26 7.39
N GLU A 60 29.04 -1.40 7.75
CA GLU A 60 27.71 -1.43 8.38
C GLU A 60 27.64 -0.55 9.63
N ASP A 61 28.66 -0.58 10.48
CA ASP A 61 28.73 0.28 11.68
C ASP A 61 28.70 1.76 11.32
N LYS A 62 29.45 2.17 10.28
CA LYS A 62 29.43 3.57 9.81
C LYS A 62 28.06 3.93 9.22
N ALA A 63 27.44 3.04 8.45
CA ALA A 63 26.11 3.25 7.89
C ALA A 63 25.05 3.44 8.99
N LEU A 64 25.05 2.59 10.01
CA LEU A 64 24.16 2.71 11.17
C LEU A 64 24.38 4.01 11.95
N LYS A 65 25.64 4.41 12.16
CA LYS A 65 25.97 5.69 12.82
C LYS A 65 25.47 6.89 12.00
N LEU A 66 25.69 6.86 10.69
CA LEU A 66 25.22 7.92 9.80
C LEU A 66 23.68 8.02 9.80
N LEU A 67 22.99 6.88 9.68
CA LEU A 67 21.54 6.83 9.75
C LEU A 67 21.04 7.39 11.09
N LYS A 68 21.65 6.98 12.21
CA LYS A 68 21.31 7.51 13.52
C LYS A 68 21.47 9.02 13.61
N GLN A 69 22.58 9.57 13.08
CA GLN A 69 22.80 11.01 13.03
C GLN A 69 21.73 11.76 12.19
N ILE A 70 21.29 11.15 11.09
CA ILE A 70 20.22 11.72 10.26
C ILE A 70 18.90 11.71 11.02
N VAL A 71 18.53 10.57 11.62
CA VAL A 71 17.27 10.40 12.37
C VAL A 71 17.23 11.32 13.61
N GLN A 72 18.35 11.56 14.28
CA GLN A 72 18.42 12.47 15.44
C GLN A 72 18.14 13.94 15.08
N LYS A 73 18.15 14.32 13.81
CA LYS A 73 17.73 15.68 13.40
C LYS A 73 16.22 15.87 13.49
N ASN A 74 15.43 14.80 13.54
CA ASN A 74 13.99 14.88 13.71
C ASN A 74 13.65 15.36 15.12
N LYS A 75 12.69 16.26 15.19
CA LYS A 75 12.10 16.71 16.45
C LYS A 75 10.76 16.02 16.64
N ILE A 76 10.66 15.23 17.70
CA ILE A 76 9.43 14.51 18.01
C ILE A 76 8.51 15.43 18.80
N TYR A 77 7.39 15.80 18.20
CA TYR A 77 6.34 16.59 18.85
C TYR A 77 5.14 15.71 19.15
N LYS A 78 4.29 16.17 20.07
CA LYS A 78 2.96 15.58 20.25
C LYS A 78 2.12 15.87 19.02
N ASN A 79 1.52 14.84 18.44
CA ASN A 79 0.67 14.96 17.25
C ASN A 79 -0.79 15.20 17.69
N TYR A 80 -1.39 16.26 17.18
CA TYR A 80 -2.79 16.60 17.38
C TYR A 80 -3.51 16.83 16.03
N LEU A 81 -2.94 16.37 14.92
CA LEU A 81 -3.53 16.56 13.59
C LEU A 81 -4.84 15.78 13.40
N GLY A 82 -4.94 14.60 14.00
CA GLY A 82 -6.09 13.72 13.79
C GLY A 82 -6.15 13.23 12.34
N ALA A 83 -7.20 13.57 11.62
CA ALA A 83 -7.43 13.26 10.20
C ALA A 83 -7.46 11.74 9.90
N GLY A 84 -8.01 10.94 10.83
CA GLY A 84 -8.16 9.49 10.68
C GLY A 84 -6.94 8.65 11.08
N TYR A 85 -5.79 9.29 11.44
CA TYR A 85 -4.58 8.57 11.85
C TYR A 85 -4.15 9.01 13.25
N TYR A 86 -4.21 8.08 14.19
CA TYR A 86 -3.89 8.31 15.59
C TYR A 86 -2.69 7.46 16.02
N GLY A 87 -2.01 7.90 17.06
CA GLY A 87 -0.94 7.12 17.68
C GLY A 87 -1.52 5.84 18.31
N THR A 88 -0.92 4.71 18.01
CA THR A 88 -1.29 3.40 18.57
C THR A 88 -0.17 2.85 19.45
N ILE A 89 -0.52 1.96 20.38
CA ILE A 89 0.44 1.26 21.22
C ILE A 89 0.59 -0.15 20.67
N THR A 90 1.77 -0.44 20.10
CA THR A 90 2.07 -1.80 19.63
C THR A 90 2.41 -2.69 20.82
N PRO A 91 1.67 -3.78 21.09
CA PRO A 91 2.03 -4.75 22.12
C PRO A 91 3.42 -5.35 21.85
N ASN A 92 4.23 -5.48 22.92
CA ASN A 92 5.60 -5.99 22.78
C ASN A 92 5.67 -7.40 22.17
N VAL A 93 4.68 -8.24 22.41
CA VAL A 93 4.60 -9.57 21.80
C VAL A 93 4.42 -9.49 20.27
N ILE A 94 3.64 -8.56 19.78
CA ILE A 94 3.47 -8.32 18.33
C ILE A 94 4.75 -7.76 17.75
N LEU A 95 5.35 -6.74 18.38
CA LEU A 95 6.62 -6.17 17.93
C LEU A 95 7.68 -7.26 17.77
N ARG A 96 7.93 -8.03 18.83
CA ARG A 96 9.01 -9.03 18.86
C ARG A 96 8.72 -10.25 17.98
N ASN A 97 7.50 -10.81 18.05
CA ASN A 97 7.20 -12.12 17.46
C ASN A 97 6.66 -12.02 16.04
N ILE A 98 6.20 -10.87 15.61
CA ILE A 98 5.66 -10.63 14.27
C ILE A 98 6.54 -9.65 13.50
N LEU A 99 6.66 -8.39 13.96
CA LEU A 99 7.34 -7.33 13.20
C LEU A 99 8.85 -7.56 13.09
N GLU A 100 9.49 -8.13 14.10
CA GLU A 100 10.92 -8.44 14.08
C GLU A 100 11.23 -9.86 13.56
N ASN A 101 10.22 -10.67 13.30
CA ASN A 101 10.42 -12.04 12.84
C ASN A 101 10.63 -12.09 11.32
N PRO A 102 11.80 -12.54 10.85
CA PRO A 102 12.11 -12.59 9.41
C PRO A 102 11.17 -13.52 8.62
N GLY A 103 10.58 -14.52 9.24
CA GLY A 103 9.56 -15.37 8.61
C GLY A 103 8.31 -14.59 8.19
N TRP A 104 8.01 -13.47 8.86
CA TRP A 104 6.90 -12.59 8.51
C TRP A 104 7.33 -11.46 7.57
N TYR A 105 8.37 -10.66 7.90
CA TYR A 105 8.71 -9.49 7.11
C TYR A 105 9.41 -9.81 5.80
N THR A 106 10.04 -10.99 5.64
CA THR A 106 10.64 -11.40 4.37
C THR A 106 9.66 -12.11 3.43
N ALA A 107 8.45 -12.46 3.90
CA ALA A 107 7.49 -13.17 3.10
C ALA A 107 6.95 -12.27 1.96
N TYR A 108 7.00 -12.81 0.75
CA TYR A 108 6.49 -12.17 -0.44
C TYR A 108 5.02 -12.48 -0.68
N THR A 109 4.39 -11.82 -1.68
CA THR A 109 3.03 -12.17 -2.12
C THR A 109 2.95 -13.67 -2.45
N PRO A 110 1.92 -14.40 -1.97
CA PRO A 110 1.86 -15.86 -2.10
C PRO A 110 1.44 -16.31 -3.51
N TYR A 111 2.26 -15.99 -4.52
CA TYR A 111 2.02 -16.43 -5.90
C TYR A 111 2.14 -17.95 -6.06
N GLN A 112 2.96 -18.61 -5.23
CA GLN A 112 3.13 -20.05 -5.21
C GLN A 112 2.44 -20.63 -3.98
N PRO A 113 1.21 -21.14 -4.11
CA PRO A 113 0.44 -21.65 -2.96
C PRO A 113 1.14 -22.81 -2.25
N GLU A 114 1.92 -23.61 -2.97
CA GLU A 114 2.61 -24.77 -2.42
C GLU A 114 3.59 -24.41 -1.29
N VAL A 115 4.26 -23.26 -1.40
CA VAL A 115 5.23 -22.78 -0.39
C VAL A 115 4.61 -21.78 0.59
N ALA A 116 3.40 -21.31 0.33
CA ALA A 116 2.73 -20.27 1.10
C ALA A 116 1.48 -20.75 1.84
N GLN A 117 1.31 -22.06 2.05
CA GLN A 117 0.08 -22.66 2.59
C GLN A 117 -0.35 -22.04 3.92
N GLY A 118 0.56 -21.90 4.90
CA GLY A 118 0.24 -21.31 6.20
C GLY A 118 -0.16 -19.84 6.10
N ARG A 119 0.45 -19.07 5.21
CA ARG A 119 0.05 -17.68 4.97
C ARG A 119 -1.33 -17.58 4.33
N LEU A 120 -1.64 -18.44 3.38
CA LEU A 120 -2.96 -18.49 2.74
C LEU A 120 -4.05 -18.89 3.74
N GLU A 121 -3.78 -19.84 4.62
CA GLU A 121 -4.70 -20.21 5.71
C GLU A 121 -4.96 -19.01 6.64
N MET A 122 -3.92 -18.27 7.02
CA MET A 122 -4.07 -17.05 7.82
C MET A 122 -4.93 -16.00 7.12
N LEU A 123 -4.72 -15.77 5.81
CA LEU A 123 -5.50 -14.82 5.03
C LEU A 123 -6.98 -15.23 4.95
N LEU A 124 -7.29 -16.50 4.78
CA LEU A 124 -8.66 -17.02 4.82
C LEU A 124 -9.31 -16.82 6.20
N ASN A 125 -8.58 -17.07 7.28
CA ASN A 125 -9.07 -16.82 8.63
C ASN A 125 -9.38 -15.33 8.85
N PHE A 126 -8.51 -14.43 8.33
CA PHE A 126 -8.76 -13.00 8.39
C PHE A 126 -10.03 -12.60 7.63
N GLN A 127 -10.21 -13.09 6.39
CA GLN A 127 -11.43 -12.85 5.60
C GLN A 127 -12.69 -13.30 6.35
N GLN A 128 -12.66 -14.49 6.95
CA GLN A 128 -13.78 -14.99 7.73
C GLN A 128 -14.08 -14.13 8.96
N MET A 129 -13.03 -13.67 9.65
CA MET A 129 -13.19 -12.77 10.80
C MET A 129 -13.89 -11.45 10.39
N ILE A 130 -13.49 -10.87 9.28
CA ILE A 130 -14.13 -9.63 8.79
C ILE A 130 -15.59 -9.88 8.40
N ILE A 131 -15.90 -10.98 7.72
CA ILE A 131 -17.28 -11.37 7.40
C ILE A 131 -18.12 -11.50 8.69
N ASP A 132 -17.60 -12.16 9.70
CA ASP A 132 -18.31 -12.41 10.97
C ASP A 132 -18.57 -11.09 11.74
N LEU A 133 -17.62 -10.15 11.71
CA LEU A 133 -17.73 -8.85 12.37
C LEU A 133 -18.69 -7.89 11.64
N THR A 134 -18.60 -7.82 10.33
CA THR A 134 -19.32 -6.82 9.52
C THR A 134 -20.65 -7.32 8.99
N LYS A 135 -20.89 -8.65 8.99
CA LYS A 135 -22.03 -9.30 8.34
C LYS A 135 -22.12 -9.09 6.82
N MET A 136 -21.01 -8.72 6.21
CA MET A 136 -20.90 -8.69 4.75
C MET A 136 -20.84 -10.13 4.21
N ASP A 137 -21.35 -10.35 3.00
CA ASP A 137 -21.38 -11.68 2.38
C ASP A 137 -19.98 -12.16 1.96
N ILE A 138 -19.09 -11.24 1.61
CA ILE A 138 -17.74 -11.52 1.11
C ILE A 138 -16.77 -10.48 1.66
N ALA A 139 -15.56 -10.91 1.98
CA ALA A 139 -14.44 -10.05 2.28
C ALA A 139 -13.21 -10.46 1.44
N ASN A 140 -12.37 -9.49 1.06
CA ASN A 140 -11.02 -9.78 0.59
C ASN A 140 -10.05 -9.93 1.78
N ALA A 141 -8.79 -10.28 1.50
CA ALA A 141 -7.82 -10.48 2.58
C ALA A 141 -7.36 -9.14 3.19
N SER A 142 -6.88 -8.21 2.36
CA SER A 142 -6.45 -6.86 2.80
C SER A 142 -6.12 -5.98 1.61
N LEU A 143 -6.16 -4.68 1.84
CA LEU A 143 -5.66 -3.64 0.95
C LEU A 143 -4.60 -2.82 1.68
N LEU A 144 -3.95 -1.89 0.98
CA LEU A 144 -2.83 -1.13 1.55
C LEU A 144 -3.26 -0.27 2.75
N ASP A 145 -4.33 0.52 2.55
CA ASP A 145 -4.89 1.43 3.55
C ASP A 145 -6.36 1.77 3.24
N GLU A 146 -6.98 2.57 4.10
CA GLU A 146 -8.36 3.04 4.01
C GLU A 146 -8.63 3.75 2.67
N GLY A 147 -7.83 4.75 2.32
CA GLY A 147 -8.03 5.53 1.09
C GLY A 147 -7.93 4.69 -0.17
N THR A 148 -6.98 3.75 -0.24
CA THR A 148 -6.88 2.79 -1.35
C THR A 148 -8.03 1.79 -1.36
N ALA A 149 -8.53 1.37 -0.20
CA ALA A 149 -9.69 0.49 -0.12
C ALA A 149 -10.95 1.16 -0.71
N ALA A 150 -11.19 2.42 -0.35
CA ALA A 150 -12.28 3.22 -0.91
C ALA A 150 -12.12 3.41 -2.43
N ALA A 151 -10.91 3.70 -2.92
CA ALA A 151 -10.65 3.84 -4.34
C ALA A 151 -10.81 2.53 -5.12
N GLU A 152 -10.40 1.39 -4.56
CA GLU A 152 -10.63 0.07 -5.16
C GLU A 152 -12.12 -0.30 -5.19
N ALA A 153 -12.90 0.10 -4.19
CA ALA A 153 -14.35 -0.06 -4.20
C ALA A 153 -15.01 0.75 -5.32
N VAL A 154 -14.55 1.97 -5.60
CA VAL A 154 -14.97 2.76 -6.76
C VAL A 154 -14.60 2.03 -8.06
N GLY A 155 -13.38 1.54 -8.18
CA GLY A 155 -12.95 0.75 -9.34
C GLY A 155 -13.78 -0.53 -9.53
N LEU A 156 -14.21 -1.18 -8.45
CA LEU A 156 -15.15 -2.30 -8.51
C LEU A 156 -16.51 -1.85 -9.07
N CYS A 157 -17.06 -0.76 -8.53
CA CYS A 157 -18.34 -0.20 -9.01
C CYS A 157 -18.28 0.12 -10.52
N GLN A 158 -17.18 0.69 -11.00
CA GLN A 158 -16.96 0.98 -12.41
C GLN A 158 -16.97 -0.30 -13.27
N ARG A 159 -16.25 -1.34 -12.84
CA ARG A 159 -16.16 -2.61 -13.60
C ARG A 159 -17.49 -3.35 -13.71
N ILE A 160 -18.35 -3.25 -12.71
CA ILE A 160 -19.67 -3.89 -12.69
C ILE A 160 -20.81 -2.95 -13.11
N ASN A 161 -20.50 -1.84 -13.80
CA ASN A 161 -21.43 -0.78 -14.17
C ASN A 161 -22.11 -1.09 -15.52
N PRO A 162 -23.32 -1.66 -15.52
CA PRO A 162 -24.02 -1.99 -16.75
C PRO A 162 -24.66 -0.78 -17.44
N ASP A 163 -24.89 0.31 -16.71
CA ASP A 163 -25.69 1.47 -17.12
C ASP A 163 -24.82 2.66 -17.57
N ASN A 164 -23.50 2.51 -17.66
CA ASN A 164 -22.54 3.58 -17.99
C ASN A 164 -22.67 4.83 -17.09
N LEU A 165 -22.98 4.63 -15.83
CA LEU A 165 -23.00 5.70 -14.83
C LEU A 165 -21.57 6.23 -14.60
N ASN A 166 -21.40 7.53 -14.38
CA ASN A 166 -20.07 8.13 -14.33
C ASN A 166 -19.83 9.09 -13.17
N LYS A 167 -20.85 9.35 -12.34
CA LYS A 167 -20.70 10.26 -11.20
C LYS A 167 -20.39 9.52 -9.91
N ILE A 168 -19.41 10.00 -9.19
CA ILE A 168 -19.04 9.54 -7.86
C ILE A 168 -19.37 10.67 -6.89
N PHE A 169 -20.18 10.38 -5.89
CA PHE A 169 -20.35 11.26 -4.75
C PHE A 169 -19.41 10.84 -3.63
N ILE A 170 -18.75 11.82 -3.00
CA ILE A 170 -17.93 11.61 -1.80
C ILE A 170 -18.41 12.60 -0.74
N SER A 171 -18.80 12.09 0.41
CA SER A 171 -19.16 12.95 1.55
C SER A 171 -17.98 13.87 1.91
N ASN A 172 -18.27 15.15 2.11
CA ASN A 172 -17.29 16.13 2.60
C ASN A 172 -16.85 15.84 4.05
N LYS A 173 -17.51 14.87 4.70
CA LYS A 173 -17.20 14.38 6.04
C LYS A 173 -16.29 13.11 6.02
N CYS A 174 -15.88 12.64 4.85
CA CYS A 174 -14.82 11.63 4.73
C CYS A 174 -13.47 12.24 5.11
N ASN A 175 -12.53 11.40 5.53
CA ASN A 175 -11.16 11.81 5.74
C ASN A 175 -10.58 12.39 4.45
N ILE A 176 -9.86 13.51 4.58
CA ILE A 176 -9.34 14.24 3.41
C ILE A 176 -8.40 13.37 2.54
N GLN A 177 -7.65 12.48 3.18
CA GLN A 177 -6.77 11.54 2.48
C GLN A 177 -7.56 10.56 1.63
N THR A 178 -8.66 10.01 2.14
CA THR A 178 -9.56 9.14 1.38
C THR A 178 -10.12 9.89 0.17
N ILE A 179 -10.59 11.12 0.35
CA ILE A 179 -11.08 11.97 -0.74
C ILE A 179 -10.01 12.16 -1.83
N ASP A 180 -8.78 12.50 -1.45
CA ASP A 180 -7.69 12.79 -2.38
C ASP A 180 -7.20 11.53 -3.12
N VAL A 181 -7.14 10.39 -2.45
CA VAL A 181 -6.77 9.11 -3.09
C VAL A 181 -7.85 8.69 -4.09
N VAL A 182 -9.12 8.78 -3.71
CA VAL A 182 -10.24 8.46 -4.63
C VAL A 182 -10.22 9.38 -5.84
N LYS A 183 -10.03 10.68 -5.68
CA LYS A 183 -9.88 11.63 -6.80
C LYS A 183 -8.76 11.22 -7.73
N THR A 184 -7.57 11.01 -7.19
CA THR A 184 -6.38 10.64 -7.96
C THR A 184 -6.59 9.35 -8.78
N ARG A 185 -7.30 8.37 -8.22
CA ARG A 185 -7.55 7.08 -8.86
C ARG A 185 -8.73 7.11 -9.85
N ALA A 186 -9.73 7.95 -9.64
CA ALA A 186 -10.94 8.02 -10.47
C ALA A 186 -10.78 8.94 -11.69
N GLU A 187 -10.01 10.02 -11.57
CA GLU A 187 -9.81 11.01 -12.63
C GLU A 187 -9.29 10.42 -13.96
N PRO A 188 -8.28 9.55 -14.00
CA PRO A 188 -7.80 8.94 -15.25
C PRO A 188 -8.84 8.10 -15.98
N PHE A 189 -9.89 7.66 -15.30
CA PHE A 189 -11.01 6.90 -15.90
C PHE A 189 -12.14 7.81 -16.40
N GLY A 190 -11.97 9.13 -16.31
CA GLY A 190 -12.99 10.10 -16.75
C GLY A 190 -14.24 10.11 -15.87
N LEU A 191 -14.15 9.68 -14.61
CA LEU A 191 -15.25 9.71 -13.67
C LEU A 191 -15.41 11.11 -13.08
N GLU A 192 -16.65 11.60 -13.02
CA GLU A 192 -16.99 12.90 -12.44
C GLU A 192 -17.12 12.79 -10.93
N ILE A 193 -16.31 13.55 -10.20
CA ILE A 193 -16.24 13.47 -8.74
C ILE A 193 -16.93 14.70 -8.14
N ILE A 194 -17.89 14.45 -7.25
CA ILE A 194 -18.64 15.47 -6.53
C ILE A 194 -18.42 15.26 -5.04
N VAL A 195 -17.78 16.22 -4.40
CA VAL A 195 -17.60 16.24 -2.95
C VAL A 195 -18.64 17.19 -2.36
N GLY A 196 -19.49 16.71 -1.46
CA GLY A 196 -20.59 17.50 -0.94
C GLY A 196 -21.21 16.98 0.35
N ASP A 197 -22.28 17.59 0.77
CA ASP A 197 -23.05 17.18 1.93
C ASP A 197 -24.00 16.02 1.61
N ASN A 198 -24.12 15.06 2.54
CA ASN A 198 -24.93 13.86 2.34
C ASN A 198 -26.40 14.15 2.09
N ASP A 199 -26.95 15.12 2.78
CA ASP A 199 -28.39 15.38 2.76
C ASP A 199 -28.79 16.35 1.63
N GLU A 200 -27.95 17.36 1.37
CA GLU A 200 -28.28 18.41 0.40
C GLU A 200 -27.87 18.08 -1.02
N ASP A 201 -26.64 17.56 -1.22
CA ASP A 201 -26.08 17.43 -2.54
C ASP A 201 -26.33 16.05 -3.16
N LEU A 202 -26.25 14.97 -2.38
CA LEU A 202 -26.50 13.61 -2.84
C LEU A 202 -27.90 13.44 -3.45
N THR A 203 -28.91 14.10 -2.84
CA THR A 203 -30.29 14.00 -3.31
C THR A 203 -30.54 14.60 -4.69
N LYS A 204 -29.70 15.55 -5.11
CA LYS A 204 -29.82 16.29 -6.39
C LYS A 204 -29.09 15.62 -7.55
N LEU A 205 -28.29 14.57 -7.29
CA LEU A 205 -27.45 13.96 -8.31
C LEU A 205 -28.20 12.97 -9.20
N ASP A 206 -27.89 13.02 -10.49
CA ASP A 206 -28.27 12.02 -11.49
C ASP A 206 -27.04 11.22 -11.93
N ASN A 207 -27.22 10.09 -12.59
CA ASN A 207 -26.14 9.22 -13.10
C ASN A 207 -25.14 8.77 -12.03
N LEU A 208 -25.61 8.51 -10.83
CA LEU A 208 -24.78 8.13 -9.69
C LEU A 208 -24.26 6.70 -9.86
N LEU A 209 -22.94 6.56 -10.06
CA LEU A 209 -22.25 5.28 -10.06
C LEU A 209 -22.14 4.70 -8.65
N CYS A 210 -21.58 5.49 -7.74
CA CYS A 210 -21.48 5.16 -6.33
C CYS A 210 -21.39 6.41 -5.46
N ALA A 211 -21.67 6.23 -4.18
CA ALA A 211 -21.44 7.25 -3.17
C ALA A 211 -20.60 6.67 -2.02
N ILE A 212 -19.64 7.46 -1.55
CA ILE A 212 -18.76 7.14 -0.43
C ILE A 212 -19.21 7.99 0.76
N VAL A 213 -19.52 7.32 1.86
CA VAL A 213 -19.84 7.94 3.16
C VAL A 213 -18.95 7.30 4.22
N GLN A 214 -18.49 8.08 5.19
CA GLN A 214 -17.67 7.59 6.29
C GLN A 214 -18.50 7.47 7.57
N TYR A 215 -18.21 6.42 8.34
CA TYR A 215 -18.92 6.14 9.58
C TYR A 215 -17.98 5.49 10.63
N PRO A 216 -17.84 6.11 11.83
CA PRO A 216 -18.19 7.51 12.11
C PRO A 216 -17.52 8.47 11.13
N ASP A 217 -18.08 9.65 10.93
CA ASP A 217 -17.47 10.64 10.03
C ASP A 217 -16.24 11.32 10.64
N SER A 218 -15.52 12.13 9.86
CA SER A 218 -14.30 12.81 10.30
C SER A 218 -14.52 13.78 11.49
N LEU A 219 -15.76 14.07 11.84
CA LEU A 219 -16.13 14.87 13.01
C LEU A 219 -16.57 14.00 14.19
N GLY A 220 -16.55 12.67 14.03
CA GLY A 220 -17.01 11.71 15.04
C GLY A 220 -18.54 11.57 15.12
N SER A 221 -19.27 12.00 14.09
CA SER A 221 -20.74 11.92 14.09
C SER A 221 -21.20 10.50 13.75
N ILE A 222 -22.21 10.05 14.47
CA ILE A 222 -22.91 8.78 14.25
C ILE A 222 -24.33 9.11 13.75
N TYR A 223 -24.71 8.54 12.61
CA TYR A 223 -25.99 8.81 11.97
C TYR A 223 -26.62 7.54 11.37
N ASN A 224 -27.87 7.62 10.93
CA ASN A 224 -28.59 6.49 10.36
C ASN A 224 -28.15 6.27 8.91
N LEU A 225 -27.21 5.34 8.70
CA LEU A 225 -26.73 4.98 7.38
C LEU A 225 -27.82 4.47 6.44
N LYS A 226 -28.88 3.85 6.99
CA LYS A 226 -29.95 3.26 6.17
C LYS A 226 -30.61 4.28 5.27
N GLU A 227 -30.91 5.49 5.77
CA GLU A 227 -31.55 6.53 4.99
C GLU A 227 -30.69 6.98 3.80
N ILE A 228 -29.38 7.14 4.01
CA ILE A 228 -28.43 7.52 2.97
C ILE A 228 -28.27 6.39 1.95
N ILE A 229 -28.16 5.15 2.40
CA ILE A 229 -28.07 3.97 1.54
C ILE A 229 -29.33 3.82 0.68
N ASP A 230 -30.50 4.02 1.25
CA ASP A 230 -31.79 3.97 0.52
C ASP A 230 -31.82 5.05 -0.59
N ILE A 231 -31.34 6.28 -0.31
CA ILE A 231 -31.24 7.35 -1.32
C ILE A 231 -30.31 6.93 -2.47
N ILE A 232 -29.11 6.38 -2.15
CA ILE A 232 -28.14 5.93 -3.13
C ILE A 232 -28.74 4.83 -4.02
N HIS A 233 -29.35 3.82 -3.42
CA HIS A 233 -29.94 2.69 -4.13
C HIS A 233 -31.14 3.10 -5.00
N ASN A 234 -31.96 4.05 -4.56
CA ASN A 234 -33.06 4.60 -5.35
C ASN A 234 -32.55 5.29 -6.63
N LYS A 235 -31.31 5.78 -6.63
CA LYS A 235 -30.60 6.35 -7.79
C LYS A 235 -29.84 5.30 -8.60
N LYS A 236 -29.98 4.00 -8.27
CA LYS A 236 -29.23 2.86 -8.83
C LYS A 236 -27.72 2.89 -8.54
N GLY A 237 -27.26 3.82 -7.73
CA GLY A 237 -25.88 3.91 -7.28
C GLY A 237 -25.51 2.79 -6.31
N LYS A 238 -24.19 2.55 -6.13
CA LYS A 238 -23.65 1.64 -5.12
C LYS A 238 -23.22 2.42 -3.90
N ALA A 239 -23.59 1.95 -2.71
CA ALA A 239 -23.14 2.55 -1.46
C ALA A 239 -21.79 1.95 -1.03
N ILE A 240 -20.84 2.82 -0.74
CA ILE A 240 -19.54 2.49 -0.16
C ILE A 240 -19.52 3.16 1.22
N VAL A 241 -19.42 2.37 2.27
CA VAL A 241 -19.27 2.85 3.64
C VAL A 241 -17.82 2.68 4.04
N ASP A 242 -17.14 3.79 4.26
CA ASP A 242 -15.78 3.85 4.75
C ASP A 242 -15.80 3.79 6.28
N MET A 243 -15.17 2.76 6.85
CA MET A 243 -15.15 2.52 8.29
C MET A 243 -13.73 2.21 8.72
N THR A 244 -13.20 2.94 9.67
CA THR A 244 -11.91 2.60 10.27
C THR A 244 -12.09 1.44 11.26
N VAL A 245 -11.08 0.56 11.33
CA VAL A 245 -11.15 -0.64 12.20
C VAL A 245 -11.25 -0.27 13.67
N ASP A 246 -10.70 0.87 14.07
CA ASP A 246 -10.75 1.36 15.44
C ASP A 246 -12.18 1.65 15.90
N ASP A 247 -13.09 1.92 14.97
CA ASP A 247 -14.50 2.24 15.23
C ASP A 247 -15.37 0.98 15.39
N ILE A 248 -14.89 -0.19 14.95
CA ILE A 248 -15.62 -1.46 15.11
C ILE A 248 -15.55 -1.96 16.56
N PHE A 249 -14.54 -1.55 17.31
CA PHE A 249 -14.27 -2.01 18.68
C PHE A 249 -14.52 -0.94 19.75
N ALA A 250 -14.96 0.26 19.39
CA ALA A 250 -15.36 1.32 20.30
C ALA A 250 -16.84 1.21 20.65
#